data_e9ae81c243d318cacd8922f52355f13f
#
_entry.id   e9ae81c243d318cacd8922f52355f13f
#
_cell.length_a   1.000
_cell.length_b   1.000
_cell.length_c   1.000
_cell.angle_alpha   90.00
_cell.angle_beta   90.00
_cell.angle_gamma   90.00
#
_symmetry.space_group_name_H-M   'P 1'
#
loop_
_entity.id
_entity.type
_entity.pdbx_description
1 polymer ?
#
loop_
_entity_poly.entity_id
_entity_poly.type
_entity_poly.pdbx_seq_one_letter_code
_entity_poly.pdbx_strand_id
1 'polypeptide(L)'
;MNNAFSPFRRLLTVLLLCIFTLVSTPSQAERIYTLKFATLAPAGTTWVNMLQEWANEVERESRGRLLFKIYPGGVQGDEPDVLKKIRFGQLQGGAFTGYGIGQIYSPARVLELPFLFNSIEEIDYVREQFMPDIEQGYRDNGYELIGWMEVGFVYFFSKEPIQTLDDLKNRRIWNWQGDAMGKAFFDASGLSPVPLSIIDVYTSLSTGLIDTVYAPPLGAIAMQWFTKTRYITDIPMANGIGSLVVSRRFYQNLPQDLQKLLKRTGKITGEKLITATRRDNAEGLMVLQQRGMQIVAGHEDLKSGEVENISSRAAASLMNNGYIPKTVIDRVNGWLADYRAGKEQEPLDVPK
;
A
#
# COMPACT_ATOMS: atom_id res chain seq x y z
N MET A 1 81.81 -8.87 -34.72
CA MET A 1 81.38 -8.19 -33.47
C MET A 1 80.07 -8.87 -33.03
N ASN A 2 80.19 -9.86 -32.11
CA ASN A 2 79.06 -10.62 -31.63
C ASN A 2 78.51 -10.00 -30.31
N ASN A 3 77.36 -9.37 -30.35
CA ASN A 3 76.66 -8.91 -29.16
C ASN A 3 75.89 -10.07 -28.56
N ALA A 4 76.46 -10.81 -27.66
CA ALA A 4 75.77 -11.79 -26.82
C ALA A 4 75.02 -11.03 -25.71
N PHE A 5 73.71 -10.93 -25.85
CA PHE A 5 72.89 -10.41 -24.78
C PHE A 5 72.89 -11.36 -23.59
N SER A 6 73.38 -10.85 -22.44
CA SER A 6 73.46 -11.55 -21.17
C SER A 6 72.15 -12.28 -20.80
N PRO A 7 72.24 -13.57 -20.37
CA PRO A 7 71.05 -14.34 -19.95
C PRO A 7 70.24 -13.65 -18.83
N PHE A 8 70.88 -12.80 -18.06
CA PHE A 8 70.26 -12.02 -16.98
C PHE A 8 69.21 -10.99 -17.49
N ARG A 9 69.44 -10.35 -18.66
CA ARG A 9 68.51 -9.42 -19.28
C ARG A 9 67.31 -10.15 -19.82
N ARG A 10 67.40 -11.37 -20.32
CA ARG A 10 66.33 -12.19 -20.79
C ARG A 10 65.48 -12.68 -19.63
N LEU A 11 66.03 -13.02 -18.47
CA LEU A 11 65.38 -13.43 -17.26
C LEU A 11 64.53 -12.27 -16.68
N LEU A 12 65.07 -11.04 -16.65
CA LEU A 12 64.42 -9.84 -16.15
C LEU A 12 63.25 -9.44 -17.04
N THR A 13 63.36 -9.58 -18.37
CA THR A 13 62.28 -9.26 -19.31
C THR A 13 61.13 -10.27 -19.21
N VAL A 14 61.44 -11.55 -19.00
CA VAL A 14 60.41 -12.59 -18.80
C VAL A 14 59.69 -12.39 -17.44
N LEU A 15 60.45 -12.02 -16.38
CA LEU A 15 59.90 -11.74 -15.07
C LEU A 15 58.96 -10.50 -15.09
N LEU A 16 59.35 -9.42 -15.81
CA LEU A 16 58.50 -8.24 -16.00
C LEU A 16 57.22 -8.55 -16.82
N LEU A 17 57.33 -9.41 -17.86
CA LEU A 17 56.15 -9.84 -18.63
C LEU A 17 55.19 -10.68 -17.79
N CYS A 18 55.69 -11.57 -16.93
CA CYS A 18 54.85 -12.36 -16.01
C CYS A 18 54.15 -11.53 -14.92
N ILE A 19 54.77 -10.44 -14.46
CA ILE A 19 54.13 -9.54 -13.47
C ILE A 19 53.00 -8.73 -14.11
N PHE A 20 53.11 -8.38 -15.40
CA PHE A 20 52.06 -7.62 -16.10
C PHE A 20 50.84 -8.47 -16.44
N THR A 21 50.91 -9.79 -16.51
CA THR A 21 49.77 -10.69 -16.76
C THR A 21 48.97 -11.04 -15.52
N LEU A 22 49.45 -10.73 -14.31
CA LEU A 22 48.81 -11.07 -13.04
C LEU A 22 47.83 -9.99 -12.52
N VAL A 23 47.73 -8.82 -13.19
CA VAL A 23 46.88 -7.70 -12.71
C VAL A 23 45.68 -7.45 -13.57
N SER A 24 45.41 -8.26 -14.58
CA SER A 24 44.16 -8.19 -15.35
C SER A 24 43.09 -9.09 -14.71
N THR A 25 42.66 -8.77 -13.50
CA THR A 25 41.31 -9.22 -13.07
C THR A 25 40.32 -8.55 -14.01
N PRO A 26 39.56 -9.32 -14.80
CA PRO A 26 38.47 -8.70 -15.57
C PRO A 26 37.57 -8.01 -14.56
N SER A 27 37.51 -6.69 -14.59
CA SER A 27 36.45 -5.94 -13.93
C SER A 27 35.15 -6.42 -14.60
N GLN A 28 34.54 -7.44 -14.00
CA GLN A 28 33.25 -7.89 -14.42
C GLN A 28 32.31 -6.69 -14.17
N ALA A 29 31.91 -6.01 -15.23
CA ALA A 29 31.00 -4.89 -15.12
C ALA A 29 29.82 -5.36 -14.27
N GLU A 30 29.70 -4.80 -13.08
CA GLU A 30 28.61 -5.19 -12.17
C GLU A 30 27.28 -4.94 -12.88
N ARG A 31 26.45 -5.97 -12.98
CA ARG A 31 25.16 -5.89 -13.66
C ARG A 31 24.27 -4.91 -12.88
N ILE A 32 23.76 -3.89 -13.57
CA ILE A 32 22.81 -2.94 -13.03
C ILE A 32 21.39 -3.51 -13.20
N TYR A 33 20.63 -3.50 -12.12
CA TYR A 33 19.23 -3.90 -12.08
C TYR A 33 18.35 -2.66 -11.95
N THR A 34 17.31 -2.54 -12.77
CA THR A 34 16.37 -1.41 -12.70
C THR A 34 15.01 -1.90 -12.23
N LEU A 35 14.55 -1.38 -11.10
CA LEU A 35 13.21 -1.59 -10.55
C LEU A 35 12.30 -0.46 -11.03
N LYS A 36 11.50 -0.72 -12.07
CA LYS A 36 10.42 0.16 -12.51
C LYS A 36 9.23 -0.02 -11.57
N PHE A 37 8.89 1.02 -10.83
CA PHE A 37 7.97 0.99 -9.70
C PHE A 37 6.85 2.01 -9.90
N ALA A 38 5.58 1.57 -9.89
CA ALA A 38 4.42 2.43 -10.11
C ALA A 38 3.63 2.69 -8.82
N THR A 39 2.97 3.83 -8.75
CA THR A 39 2.04 4.18 -7.67
C THR A 39 0.95 5.13 -8.17
N LEU A 40 -0.24 5.02 -7.58
CA LEU A 40 -1.33 5.98 -7.78
C LEU A 40 -1.07 7.32 -7.09
N ALA A 41 -0.25 7.33 -6.04
CA ALA A 41 0.06 8.54 -5.29
C ALA A 41 0.71 9.59 -6.21
N PRO A 42 0.20 10.83 -6.23
CA PRO A 42 0.75 11.92 -7.03
C PRO A 42 2.15 12.34 -6.56
N ALA A 43 2.94 12.86 -7.49
CA ALA A 43 4.24 13.44 -7.16
C ALA A 43 4.10 14.58 -6.14
N GLY A 44 5.09 14.70 -5.24
CA GLY A 44 5.10 15.70 -4.18
C GLY A 44 4.30 15.32 -2.92
N THR A 45 3.60 14.19 -2.92
CA THR A 45 2.97 13.65 -1.71
C THR A 45 4.00 13.02 -0.78
N THR A 46 3.69 12.94 0.52
CA THR A 46 4.52 12.24 1.52
C THR A 46 4.88 10.83 1.04
N TRP A 47 3.92 10.09 0.49
CA TRP A 47 4.14 8.74 -0.01
C TRP A 47 5.22 8.70 -1.10
N VAL A 48 5.13 9.56 -2.11
CA VAL A 48 6.09 9.57 -3.24
C VAL A 48 7.45 10.08 -2.79
N ASN A 49 7.50 11.09 -1.92
CA ASN A 49 8.76 11.62 -1.38
C ASN A 49 9.52 10.53 -0.61
N MET A 50 8.82 9.77 0.24
CA MET A 50 9.43 8.67 1.00
C MET A 50 9.83 7.49 0.10
N LEU A 51 9.08 7.20 -0.97
CA LEU A 51 9.49 6.22 -1.99
C LEU A 51 10.77 6.67 -2.71
N GLN A 52 10.92 7.97 -2.98
CA GLN A 52 12.14 8.51 -3.59
C GLN A 52 13.34 8.45 -2.62
N GLU A 53 13.13 8.74 -1.34
CA GLU A 53 14.16 8.57 -0.31
C GLU A 53 14.62 7.11 -0.22
N TRP A 54 13.68 6.16 -0.23
CA TRP A 54 13.97 4.74 -0.28
C TRP A 54 14.76 4.34 -1.53
N ALA A 55 14.37 4.84 -2.69
CA ALA A 55 15.09 4.62 -3.95
C ALA A 55 16.55 5.10 -3.86
N ASN A 56 16.77 6.30 -3.32
CA ASN A 56 18.10 6.88 -3.13
C ASN A 56 18.94 6.09 -2.10
N GLU A 57 18.32 5.58 -1.03
CA GLU A 57 18.95 4.72 -0.04
C GLU A 57 19.43 3.42 -0.67
N VAL A 58 18.56 2.75 -1.44
CA VAL A 58 18.89 1.50 -2.14
C VAL A 58 19.99 1.71 -3.18
N GLU A 59 19.93 2.78 -3.96
CA GLU A 59 20.98 3.12 -4.93
C GLU A 59 22.34 3.29 -4.24
N ARG A 60 22.38 4.09 -3.17
CA ARG A 60 23.59 4.34 -2.40
C ARG A 60 24.18 3.05 -1.81
N GLU A 61 23.35 2.26 -1.11
CA GLU A 61 23.82 1.05 -0.43
C GLU A 61 24.18 -0.08 -1.39
N SER A 62 23.48 -0.16 -2.54
CA SER A 62 23.82 -1.10 -3.60
C SER A 62 25.03 -0.68 -4.43
N ARG A 63 25.60 0.50 -4.19
CA ARG A 63 26.67 1.12 -5.00
C ARG A 63 26.25 1.27 -6.47
N GLY A 64 25.00 1.65 -6.72
CA GLY A 64 24.45 1.83 -8.06
C GLY A 64 24.05 0.54 -8.77
N ARG A 65 24.13 -0.64 -8.12
CA ARG A 65 23.72 -1.91 -8.74
C ARG A 65 22.22 -2.13 -8.82
N LEU A 66 21.42 -1.46 -7.96
CA LEU A 66 19.97 -1.50 -7.98
C LEU A 66 19.41 -0.08 -8.03
N LEU A 67 18.79 0.27 -9.14
CA LEU A 67 18.22 1.58 -9.41
C LEU A 67 16.70 1.51 -9.45
N PHE A 68 16.05 2.58 -9.01
CA PHE A 68 14.61 2.72 -9.14
C PHE A 68 14.24 3.66 -10.29
N LYS A 69 13.13 3.35 -10.96
CA LYS A 69 12.42 4.27 -11.82
C LYS A 69 10.96 4.34 -11.35
N ILE A 70 10.64 5.36 -10.54
CA ILE A 70 9.32 5.55 -9.96
C ILE A 70 8.40 6.25 -10.97
N TYR A 71 7.15 5.76 -11.09
CA TYR A 71 6.08 6.29 -11.92
C TYR A 71 4.90 6.69 -11.00
N PRO A 72 4.84 7.95 -10.54
CA PRO A 72 3.78 8.42 -9.66
C PRO A 72 2.52 8.81 -10.42
N GLY A 73 1.41 9.05 -9.69
CA GLY A 73 0.19 9.68 -10.21
C GLY A 73 -0.63 8.83 -11.17
N GLY A 74 -0.52 7.51 -11.11
CA GLY A 74 -1.33 6.62 -11.94
C GLY A 74 -0.97 6.64 -13.44
N VAL A 75 0.18 7.20 -13.83
CA VAL A 75 0.60 7.26 -15.26
C VAL A 75 0.79 5.88 -15.90
N GLN A 76 0.82 4.82 -15.09
CA GLN A 76 0.88 3.44 -15.55
C GLN A 76 -0.50 2.76 -15.57
N GLY A 77 -1.59 3.50 -15.33
CA GLY A 77 -2.96 3.01 -15.22
C GLY A 77 -3.37 2.76 -13.77
N ASP A 78 -4.55 2.19 -13.60
CA ASP A 78 -5.09 1.78 -12.31
C ASP A 78 -4.36 0.51 -11.79
N GLU A 79 -4.58 0.14 -10.53
CA GLU A 79 -3.85 -0.96 -9.88
C GLU A 79 -3.92 -2.30 -10.63
N PRO A 80 -5.06 -2.74 -11.20
CA PRO A 80 -5.12 -3.93 -12.04
C PRO A 80 -4.23 -3.84 -13.29
N ASP A 81 -4.12 -2.65 -13.91
CA ASP A 81 -3.25 -2.45 -15.07
C ASP A 81 -1.78 -2.55 -14.68
N VAL A 82 -1.42 -1.97 -13.53
CA VAL A 82 -0.06 -2.06 -12.98
C VAL A 82 0.29 -3.53 -12.69
N LEU A 83 -0.59 -4.28 -12.02
CA LEU A 83 -0.37 -5.72 -11.75
C LEU A 83 -0.22 -6.53 -13.04
N LYS A 84 -1.03 -6.23 -14.07
CA LYS A 84 -0.89 -6.84 -15.39
C LYS A 84 0.48 -6.55 -16.01
N LYS A 85 0.94 -5.29 -15.95
CA LYS A 85 2.27 -4.89 -16.43
C LYS A 85 3.41 -5.56 -15.68
N ILE A 86 3.26 -5.79 -14.36
CA ILE A 86 4.23 -6.53 -13.54
C ILE A 86 4.29 -8.00 -13.98
N ARG A 87 3.15 -8.65 -14.20
CA ARG A 87 3.10 -10.05 -14.69
C ARG A 87 3.81 -10.21 -16.02
N PHE A 88 3.67 -9.24 -16.94
CA PHE A 88 4.35 -9.23 -18.23
C PHE A 88 5.79 -8.71 -18.18
N GLY A 89 6.31 -8.31 -17.02
CA GLY A 89 7.68 -7.82 -16.85
C GLY A 89 7.94 -6.41 -17.39
N GLN A 90 6.90 -5.67 -17.75
CA GLN A 90 7.00 -4.27 -18.17
C GLN A 90 7.32 -3.35 -16.98
N LEU A 91 6.77 -3.68 -15.81
CA LEU A 91 7.11 -3.13 -14.50
C LEU A 91 7.68 -4.24 -13.62
N GLN A 92 8.45 -3.86 -12.59
CA GLN A 92 9.02 -4.79 -11.64
C GLN A 92 8.34 -4.75 -10.28
N GLY A 93 7.64 -3.64 -9.97
CA GLY A 93 6.94 -3.48 -8.70
C GLY A 93 5.99 -2.29 -8.68
N GLY A 94 5.37 -2.07 -7.54
CA GLY A 94 4.48 -0.95 -7.28
C GLY A 94 4.07 -0.84 -5.82
N ALA A 95 3.51 0.32 -5.46
CA ALA A 95 2.77 0.54 -4.23
C ALA A 95 1.28 0.38 -4.52
N PHE A 96 0.62 -0.47 -3.75
CA PHE A 96 -0.78 -0.84 -3.92
C PHE A 96 -1.58 -0.52 -2.68
N THR A 97 -2.84 -0.14 -2.88
CA THR A 97 -3.86 -0.05 -1.84
C THR A 97 -4.54 -1.42 -1.65
N GLY A 98 -5.51 -1.50 -0.76
CA GLY A 98 -6.28 -2.71 -0.54
C GLY A 98 -6.88 -3.31 -1.81
N TYR A 99 -7.27 -2.49 -2.79
CA TYR A 99 -7.80 -3.01 -4.06
C TYR A 99 -6.77 -3.86 -4.80
N GLY A 100 -5.56 -3.34 -5.02
CA GLY A 100 -4.49 -4.12 -5.65
C GLY A 100 -4.00 -5.28 -4.80
N ILE A 101 -3.95 -5.12 -3.47
CA ILE A 101 -3.66 -6.19 -2.52
C ILE A 101 -4.65 -7.35 -2.70
N GLY A 102 -5.95 -7.05 -2.83
CA GLY A 102 -6.98 -8.04 -3.06
C GLY A 102 -6.83 -8.81 -4.38
N GLN A 103 -6.22 -8.21 -5.39
CA GLN A 103 -5.88 -8.88 -6.66
C GLN A 103 -4.65 -9.79 -6.55
N ILE A 104 -3.81 -9.58 -5.53
CA ILE A 104 -2.64 -10.41 -5.23
C ILE A 104 -3.03 -11.53 -4.25
N TYR A 105 -3.60 -11.17 -3.10
CA TYR A 105 -3.98 -12.08 -2.04
C TYR A 105 -5.21 -11.54 -1.29
N SER A 106 -6.39 -11.93 -1.75
CA SER A 106 -7.67 -11.41 -1.26
C SER A 106 -7.90 -11.63 0.25
N PRO A 107 -7.38 -12.70 0.92
CA PRO A 107 -7.56 -12.84 2.37
C PRO A 107 -6.97 -11.68 3.19
N ALA A 108 -5.94 -10.97 2.68
CA ALA A 108 -5.39 -9.81 3.37
C ALA A 108 -6.41 -8.67 3.55
N ARG A 109 -7.46 -8.63 2.71
CA ARG A 109 -8.53 -7.63 2.78
C ARG A 109 -9.42 -7.78 4.02
N VAL A 110 -9.28 -8.85 4.80
CA VAL A 110 -9.93 -8.96 6.13
C VAL A 110 -9.56 -7.76 7.01
N LEU A 111 -8.35 -7.20 6.86
CA LEU A 111 -7.89 -6.01 7.58
C LEU A 111 -8.61 -4.70 7.18
N GLU A 112 -9.44 -4.74 6.13
CA GLU A 112 -10.28 -3.63 5.67
C GLU A 112 -11.78 -3.89 5.82
N LEU A 113 -12.16 -4.96 6.52
CA LEU A 113 -13.59 -5.17 6.78
C LEU A 113 -14.17 -3.94 7.46
N PRO A 114 -15.29 -3.40 6.94
CA PRO A 114 -15.91 -2.21 7.50
C PRO A 114 -16.24 -2.39 8.97
N PHE A 115 -15.90 -1.41 9.79
CA PHE A 115 -16.20 -1.35 11.23
C PHE A 115 -15.66 -2.51 12.08
N LEU A 116 -14.64 -3.23 11.57
CA LEU A 116 -14.04 -4.36 12.29
C LEU A 116 -13.17 -3.90 13.47
N PHE A 117 -12.40 -2.84 13.26
CA PHE A 117 -11.43 -2.31 14.21
C PHE A 117 -11.92 -1.03 14.88
N ASN A 118 -11.74 -0.94 16.19
CA ASN A 118 -12.10 0.21 17.01
C ASN A 118 -10.92 1.15 17.27
N SER A 119 -9.69 0.67 17.09
CA SER A 119 -8.48 1.46 17.34
C SER A 119 -7.31 1.04 16.45
N ILE A 120 -6.28 1.90 16.41
CA ILE A 120 -5.03 1.63 15.71
C ILE A 120 -4.27 0.46 16.33
N GLU A 121 -4.34 0.32 17.65
CA GLU A 121 -3.69 -0.75 18.40
C GLU A 121 -4.27 -2.12 18.06
N GLU A 122 -5.59 -2.21 17.86
CA GLU A 122 -6.24 -3.43 17.36
C GLU A 122 -5.73 -3.81 15.96
N ILE A 123 -5.62 -2.81 15.07
CA ILE A 123 -5.10 -3.00 13.71
C ILE A 123 -3.67 -3.52 13.76
N ASP A 124 -2.79 -2.89 14.56
CA ASP A 124 -1.39 -3.26 14.66
C ASP A 124 -1.24 -4.69 15.21
N TYR A 125 -1.97 -5.01 16.28
CA TYR A 125 -1.94 -6.34 16.87
C TYR A 125 -2.36 -7.43 15.87
N VAL A 126 -3.50 -7.27 15.21
CA VAL A 126 -4.00 -8.26 14.24
C VAL A 126 -3.09 -8.35 13.03
N ARG A 127 -2.60 -7.24 12.52
CA ARG A 127 -1.67 -7.20 11.40
C ARG A 127 -0.39 -8.00 11.70
N GLU A 128 0.19 -7.84 12.88
CA GLU A 128 1.39 -8.57 13.29
C GLU A 128 1.16 -10.08 13.29
N GLN A 129 0.04 -10.53 13.84
CA GLN A 129 -0.33 -11.95 13.83
C GLN A 129 -0.55 -12.50 12.41
N PHE A 130 -1.09 -11.68 11.51
CA PHE A 130 -1.46 -12.11 10.16
C PHE A 130 -0.34 -11.93 9.12
N MET A 131 0.70 -11.18 9.41
CA MET A 131 1.77 -10.86 8.47
C MET A 131 2.45 -12.09 7.85
N PRO A 132 2.74 -13.19 8.58
CA PRO A 132 3.33 -14.40 7.99
C PRO A 132 2.46 -15.02 6.88
N ASP A 133 1.13 -15.05 7.06
CA ASP A 133 0.18 -15.56 6.05
C ASP A 133 0.14 -14.64 4.82
N ILE A 134 0.15 -13.32 5.04
CA ILE A 134 0.18 -12.33 3.95
C ILE A 134 1.45 -12.51 3.12
N GLU A 135 2.62 -12.57 3.75
CA GLU A 135 3.88 -12.78 3.05
C GLU A 135 3.88 -14.08 2.23
N GLN A 136 3.36 -15.17 2.81
CA GLN A 136 3.26 -16.44 2.09
C GLN A 136 2.27 -16.35 0.93
N GLY A 137 1.09 -15.76 1.14
CA GLY A 137 0.09 -15.57 0.09
C GLY A 137 0.61 -14.74 -1.09
N TYR A 138 1.44 -13.72 -0.83
CA TYR A 138 2.10 -12.95 -1.90
C TYR A 138 3.08 -13.83 -2.68
N ARG A 139 3.92 -14.63 -1.99
CA ARG A 139 4.87 -15.53 -2.64
C ARG A 139 4.18 -16.58 -3.52
N ASP A 140 3.08 -17.14 -3.05
CA ASP A 140 2.32 -18.16 -3.76
C ASP A 140 1.67 -17.60 -5.03
N ASN A 141 1.36 -16.29 -5.04
CA ASN A 141 0.78 -15.58 -6.17
C ASN A 141 1.82 -14.87 -7.07
N GLY A 142 3.12 -15.15 -6.88
CA GLY A 142 4.19 -14.66 -7.77
C GLY A 142 4.68 -13.26 -7.45
N TYR A 143 4.46 -12.79 -6.22
CA TYR A 143 4.93 -11.50 -5.73
C TYR A 143 5.79 -11.65 -4.47
N GLU A 144 6.57 -10.63 -4.17
CA GLU A 144 7.31 -10.49 -2.92
C GLU A 144 6.83 -9.22 -2.22
N LEU A 145 6.33 -9.36 -1.00
CA LEU A 145 6.00 -8.24 -0.14
C LEU A 145 7.31 -7.63 0.38
N ILE A 146 7.59 -6.39 0.01
CA ILE A 146 8.80 -5.68 0.40
C ILE A 146 8.58 -4.84 1.64
N GLY A 147 7.41 -4.24 1.77
CA GLY A 147 6.99 -3.48 2.95
C GLY A 147 5.48 -3.40 3.03
N TRP A 148 4.97 -3.37 4.23
CA TRP A 148 3.56 -3.08 4.51
C TRP A 148 3.41 -1.60 4.83
N MET A 149 2.30 -1.01 4.42
CA MET A 149 1.95 0.38 4.71
C MET A 149 0.44 0.50 4.92
N GLU A 150 -0.01 1.69 5.24
CA GLU A 150 -1.42 2.04 5.38
C GLU A 150 -1.74 3.25 4.51
N VAL A 151 -2.99 3.40 4.14
CA VAL A 151 -3.53 4.65 3.59
C VAL A 151 -4.39 5.39 4.63
N GLY A 152 -4.79 4.71 5.70
CA GLY A 152 -5.46 5.26 6.87
C GLY A 152 -6.97 5.07 6.88
N PHE A 153 -7.62 5.56 7.92
CA PHE A 153 -9.07 5.48 8.06
C PHE A 153 -9.80 6.23 6.96
N VAL A 154 -10.79 5.58 6.39
CA VAL A 154 -11.59 6.02 5.24
C VAL A 154 -12.87 6.68 5.72
N TYR A 155 -13.18 7.86 5.17
CA TYR A 155 -14.37 8.67 5.45
C TYR A 155 -15.13 8.95 4.16
N PHE A 156 -16.44 9.21 4.25
CA PHE A 156 -17.17 9.78 3.14
C PHE A 156 -16.89 11.26 2.96
N PHE A 157 -16.66 11.65 1.69
CA PHE A 157 -16.54 13.02 1.22
C PHE A 157 -17.67 13.28 0.24
N SER A 158 -18.50 14.30 0.46
CA SER A 158 -19.71 14.52 -0.31
C SER A 158 -19.97 16.00 -0.63
N LYS A 159 -20.79 16.26 -1.64
CA LYS A 159 -21.27 17.62 -1.97
C LYS A 159 -22.34 18.11 -1.02
N GLU A 160 -23.13 17.20 -0.46
CA GLU A 160 -24.19 17.46 0.52
C GLU A 160 -23.93 16.66 1.79
N PRO A 161 -24.39 17.11 2.96
CA PRO A 161 -24.14 16.44 4.21
C PRO A 161 -24.71 15.00 4.21
N ILE A 162 -23.97 14.08 4.84
CA ILE A 162 -24.36 12.69 5.08
C ILE A 162 -24.29 12.47 6.59
N GLN A 163 -25.44 12.32 7.24
CA GLN A 163 -25.57 12.11 8.67
C GLN A 163 -26.22 10.77 9.01
N THR A 164 -26.96 10.20 8.05
CA THR A 164 -27.72 8.96 8.19
C THR A 164 -27.44 7.99 7.03
N LEU A 165 -27.79 6.72 7.20
CA LEU A 165 -27.75 5.74 6.09
C LEU A 165 -28.75 6.12 4.97
N ASP A 166 -29.87 6.76 5.32
CA ASP A 166 -30.85 7.21 4.33
C ASP A 166 -30.31 8.35 3.45
N ASP A 167 -29.44 9.20 3.99
CA ASP A 167 -28.78 10.23 3.19
C ASP A 167 -27.92 9.62 2.07
N LEU A 168 -27.31 8.46 2.31
CA LEU A 168 -26.51 7.75 1.32
C LEU A 168 -27.35 7.20 0.15
N LYS A 169 -28.61 6.84 0.37
CA LYS A 169 -29.48 6.25 -0.66
C LYS A 169 -29.74 7.18 -1.85
N ASN A 170 -29.69 8.48 -1.61
CA ASN A 170 -29.93 9.51 -2.62
C ASN A 170 -28.63 10.06 -3.23
N ARG A 171 -27.48 9.46 -2.93
CA ARG A 171 -26.17 9.91 -3.42
C ARG A 171 -25.69 9.08 -4.61
N ARG A 172 -24.95 9.72 -5.50
CA ARG A 172 -24.19 9.05 -6.55
C ARG A 172 -22.80 8.77 -6.02
N ILE A 173 -22.70 7.62 -5.33
CA ILE A 173 -21.49 7.25 -4.60
C ILE A 173 -20.55 6.54 -5.54
N TRP A 174 -19.29 6.95 -5.55
CA TRP A 174 -18.24 6.21 -6.24
C TRP A 174 -18.00 4.84 -5.59
N ASN A 175 -17.83 3.81 -6.40
CA ASN A 175 -17.22 2.55 -6.01
C ASN A 175 -16.06 2.22 -6.95
N TRP A 176 -14.95 1.77 -6.42
CA TRP A 176 -13.84 1.36 -7.25
C TRP A 176 -14.24 0.19 -8.13
N GLN A 177 -14.15 0.37 -9.45
CA GLN A 177 -14.62 -0.61 -10.43
C GLN A 177 -13.90 -1.95 -10.26
N GLY A 178 -14.66 -2.99 -9.94
CA GLY A 178 -14.14 -4.35 -9.73
C GLY A 178 -13.66 -4.63 -8.30
N ASP A 179 -13.76 -3.69 -7.37
CA ASP A 179 -13.45 -3.95 -5.96
C ASP A 179 -14.55 -4.74 -5.27
N ALA A 180 -14.23 -5.99 -4.90
CA ALA A 180 -15.16 -6.89 -4.23
C ALA A 180 -15.51 -6.42 -2.81
N MET A 181 -14.59 -5.73 -2.10
CA MET A 181 -14.83 -5.21 -0.75
C MET A 181 -15.85 -4.08 -0.80
N GLY A 182 -15.63 -3.09 -1.66
CA GLY A 182 -16.58 -2.00 -1.85
C GLY A 182 -17.95 -2.51 -2.29
N LYS A 183 -17.99 -3.46 -3.25
CA LYS A 183 -19.24 -4.08 -3.66
C LYS A 183 -19.98 -4.76 -2.51
N ALA A 184 -19.28 -5.54 -1.68
CA ALA A 184 -19.89 -6.22 -0.55
C ALA A 184 -20.47 -5.23 0.49
N PHE A 185 -19.76 -4.11 0.75
CA PHE A 185 -20.25 -3.05 1.63
C PHE A 185 -21.52 -2.39 1.07
N PHE A 186 -21.54 -1.99 -0.21
CA PHE A 186 -22.66 -1.30 -0.81
C PHE A 186 -23.88 -2.22 -0.95
N ASP A 187 -23.69 -3.48 -1.35
CA ASP A 187 -24.76 -4.48 -1.39
C ASP A 187 -25.38 -4.70 0.02
N ALA A 188 -24.54 -4.82 1.05
CA ALA A 188 -24.96 -4.98 2.43
C ALA A 188 -25.72 -3.76 2.97
N SER A 189 -25.38 -2.57 2.49
CA SER A 189 -26.03 -1.31 2.85
C SER A 189 -27.28 -1.03 2.03
N GLY A 190 -27.60 -1.84 1.00
CA GLY A 190 -28.71 -1.60 0.07
C GLY A 190 -28.48 -0.38 -0.84
N LEU A 191 -27.22 -0.02 -1.08
CA LEU A 191 -26.82 1.14 -1.89
C LEU A 191 -26.41 0.70 -3.30
N SER A 192 -26.60 1.59 -4.28
CA SER A 192 -26.26 1.35 -5.68
C SER A 192 -25.19 2.36 -6.12
N PRO A 193 -23.90 2.06 -5.95
CA PRO A 193 -22.82 2.97 -6.30
C PRO A 193 -22.56 3.02 -7.80
N VAL A 194 -21.82 4.05 -8.24
CA VAL A 194 -21.32 4.21 -9.61
C VAL A 194 -19.91 3.62 -9.70
N PRO A 195 -19.70 2.51 -10.43
CA PRO A 195 -18.38 1.90 -10.56
C PRO A 195 -17.50 2.68 -11.53
N LEU A 196 -16.36 3.19 -11.06
CA LEU A 196 -15.38 3.94 -11.87
C LEU A 196 -13.95 3.57 -11.44
N SER A 197 -13.00 3.65 -12.39
CA SER A 197 -11.58 3.68 -12.06
C SER A 197 -11.23 4.92 -11.23
N ILE A 198 -10.27 4.80 -10.33
CA ILE A 198 -9.85 5.92 -9.47
C ILE A 198 -9.33 7.12 -10.28
N ILE A 199 -8.74 6.88 -11.44
CA ILE A 199 -8.22 7.94 -12.33
C ILE A 199 -9.33 8.83 -12.91
N ASP A 200 -10.58 8.34 -12.97
CA ASP A 200 -11.74 9.05 -13.51
C ASP A 200 -12.55 9.83 -12.44
N VAL A 201 -12.25 9.59 -11.16
CA VAL A 201 -13.05 10.10 -10.04
C VAL A 201 -13.09 11.63 -10.00
N TYR A 202 -11.94 12.31 -10.15
CA TYR A 202 -11.90 13.78 -10.12
C TYR A 202 -12.76 14.42 -11.22
N THR A 203 -12.67 13.89 -12.43
CA THR A 203 -13.48 14.35 -13.57
C THR A 203 -14.97 14.07 -13.33
N SER A 204 -15.29 12.90 -12.80
CA SER A 204 -16.67 12.48 -12.49
C SER A 204 -17.30 13.33 -11.37
N LEU A 205 -16.54 13.70 -10.34
CA LEU A 205 -16.93 14.70 -9.35
C LEU A 205 -17.18 16.07 -9.97
N SER A 206 -16.30 16.49 -10.89
CA SER A 206 -16.37 17.79 -11.54
C SER A 206 -17.63 17.92 -12.44
N THR A 207 -17.96 16.87 -13.18
CA THR A 207 -19.13 16.83 -14.07
C THR A 207 -20.44 16.52 -13.35
N GLY A 208 -20.36 16.07 -12.09
CA GLY A 208 -21.53 15.65 -11.31
C GLY A 208 -22.04 14.25 -11.65
N LEU A 209 -21.27 13.42 -12.35
CA LEU A 209 -21.58 12.01 -12.53
C LEU A 209 -21.65 11.29 -11.17
N ILE A 210 -20.77 11.65 -10.26
CA ILE A 210 -20.78 11.29 -8.85
C ILE A 210 -20.76 12.56 -7.99
N ASP A 211 -21.24 12.45 -6.75
CA ASP A 211 -21.25 13.53 -5.76
C ASP A 211 -20.66 13.11 -4.41
N THR A 212 -20.37 11.83 -4.25
CA THR A 212 -19.86 11.25 -3.01
C THR A 212 -18.75 10.26 -3.33
N VAL A 213 -17.67 10.36 -2.56
CA VAL A 213 -16.50 9.45 -2.62
C VAL A 213 -16.10 9.04 -1.22
N TYR A 214 -15.26 8.03 -1.12
CA TYR A 214 -14.67 7.62 0.15
C TYR A 214 -13.13 7.59 0.02
N ALA A 215 -12.46 8.11 1.03
CA ALA A 215 -11.00 8.19 1.08
C ALA A 215 -10.50 8.44 2.50
N PRO A 216 -9.23 8.18 2.80
CA PRO A 216 -8.57 8.82 3.94
C PRO A 216 -8.35 10.31 3.63
N PRO A 217 -8.22 11.17 4.68
CA PRO A 217 -8.00 12.61 4.50
C PRO A 217 -6.83 12.94 3.59
N LEU A 218 -5.69 12.29 3.79
CA LEU A 218 -4.51 12.46 2.95
C LEU A 218 -4.77 12.07 1.50
N GLY A 219 -5.55 11.02 1.25
CA GLY A 219 -5.97 10.60 -0.08
C GLY A 219 -6.85 11.64 -0.77
N ALA A 220 -7.85 12.18 -0.07
CA ALA A 220 -8.72 13.23 -0.59
C ALA A 220 -7.95 14.52 -0.93
N ILE A 221 -6.92 14.87 -0.13
CA ILE A 221 -6.01 15.98 -0.41
C ILE A 221 -5.16 15.68 -1.64
N ALA A 222 -4.50 14.53 -1.68
CA ALA A 222 -3.60 14.13 -2.75
C ALA A 222 -4.29 14.10 -4.11
N MET A 223 -5.52 13.54 -4.17
CA MET A 223 -6.34 13.45 -5.38
C MET A 223 -7.16 14.70 -5.64
N GLN A 224 -7.03 15.73 -4.81
CA GLN A 224 -7.76 17.02 -4.90
C GLN A 224 -9.30 16.87 -4.86
N TRP A 225 -9.84 15.75 -4.34
CA TRP A 225 -11.28 15.51 -4.30
C TRP A 225 -12.01 16.49 -3.40
N PHE A 226 -11.33 16.98 -2.33
CA PHE A 226 -11.86 18.02 -1.46
C PHE A 226 -12.26 19.31 -2.20
N THR A 227 -11.68 19.59 -3.39
CA THR A 227 -12.05 20.77 -4.20
C THR A 227 -13.41 20.63 -4.88
N LYS A 228 -13.96 19.41 -4.90
CA LYS A 228 -15.23 19.05 -5.56
C LYS A 228 -16.29 18.54 -4.58
N THR A 229 -15.93 18.40 -3.32
CA THR A 229 -16.81 18.00 -2.20
C THR A 229 -16.81 19.10 -1.14
N ARG A 230 -17.74 19.07 -0.21
CA ARG A 230 -17.89 20.10 0.83
C ARG A 230 -17.96 19.54 2.24
N TYR A 231 -18.39 18.29 2.39
CA TYR A 231 -18.67 17.67 3.67
C TYR A 231 -17.83 16.42 3.87
N ILE A 232 -17.44 16.18 5.12
CA ILE A 232 -16.81 14.94 5.59
C ILE A 232 -17.72 14.37 6.66
N THR A 233 -18.17 13.13 6.53
CA THR A 233 -18.91 12.43 7.58
C THR A 233 -17.94 11.91 8.62
N ASP A 234 -18.06 12.32 9.88
CA ASP A 234 -17.16 11.97 10.98
C ASP A 234 -17.42 10.55 11.52
N ILE A 235 -17.27 9.58 10.63
CA ILE A 235 -17.36 8.14 10.95
C ILE A 235 -16.32 7.41 10.10
N PRO A 236 -15.27 6.87 10.71
CA PRO A 236 -14.31 6.01 10.01
C PRO A 236 -14.98 4.67 9.67
N MET A 237 -15.03 4.33 8.38
CA MET A 237 -15.67 3.10 7.91
C MET A 237 -14.77 1.90 7.95
N ALA A 238 -13.51 2.08 7.56
CA ALA A 238 -12.51 1.02 7.43
C ALA A 238 -11.11 1.61 7.52
N ASN A 239 -10.13 0.80 7.87
CA ASN A 239 -8.72 1.19 7.75
C ASN A 239 -8.18 0.72 6.39
N GLY A 240 -7.85 1.65 5.53
CA GLY A 240 -7.23 1.34 4.24
C GLY A 240 -5.81 0.83 4.41
N ILE A 241 -5.55 -0.36 3.86
CA ILE A 241 -4.22 -1.00 3.85
C ILE A 241 -3.44 -0.65 2.60
N GLY A 242 -2.12 -0.85 2.67
CA GLY A 242 -1.22 -0.67 1.55
C GLY A 242 0.00 -1.58 1.60
N SER A 243 0.67 -1.75 0.47
CA SER A 243 1.88 -2.57 0.39
C SER A 243 2.84 -2.12 -0.70
N LEU A 244 4.14 -2.31 -0.43
CA LEU A 244 5.23 -2.19 -1.39
C LEU A 244 5.53 -3.59 -1.92
N VAL A 245 5.38 -3.79 -3.22
CA VAL A 245 5.40 -5.11 -3.84
C VAL A 245 6.36 -5.15 -5.01
N VAL A 246 7.08 -6.25 -5.17
CA VAL A 246 7.84 -6.53 -6.38
C VAL A 246 7.47 -7.89 -6.96
N SER A 247 7.67 -8.05 -8.27
CA SER A 247 7.58 -9.36 -8.92
C SER A 247 8.54 -10.35 -8.27
N ARG A 248 8.05 -11.52 -7.85
CA ARG A 248 8.89 -12.59 -7.31
C ARG A 248 9.97 -13.01 -8.29
N ARG A 249 9.64 -13.07 -9.59
CA ARG A 249 10.61 -13.36 -10.66
C ARG A 249 11.75 -12.33 -10.69
N PHE A 250 11.44 -11.04 -10.58
CA PHE A 250 12.47 -9.99 -10.53
C PHE A 250 13.30 -10.13 -9.27
N TYR A 251 12.66 -10.28 -8.10
CA TYR A 251 13.33 -10.43 -6.82
C TYR A 251 14.31 -11.61 -6.80
N GLN A 252 13.89 -12.77 -7.28
CA GLN A 252 14.74 -13.97 -7.34
C GLN A 252 15.90 -13.85 -8.33
N ASN A 253 15.82 -12.99 -9.34
CA ASN A 253 16.91 -12.71 -10.28
C ASN A 253 17.96 -11.72 -9.73
N LEU A 254 17.67 -11.06 -8.61
CA LEU A 254 18.68 -10.23 -7.94
C LEU A 254 19.71 -11.10 -7.23
N PRO A 255 20.98 -10.67 -7.16
CA PRO A 255 21.96 -11.23 -6.23
C PRO A 255 21.45 -11.23 -4.79
N GLN A 256 21.86 -12.21 -4.00
CA GLN A 256 21.34 -12.41 -2.64
C GLN A 256 21.53 -11.19 -1.72
N ASP A 257 22.63 -10.46 -1.88
CA ASP A 257 22.88 -9.22 -1.14
C ASP A 257 21.88 -8.11 -1.49
N LEU A 258 21.54 -7.97 -2.78
CA LEU A 258 20.51 -7.02 -3.23
C LEU A 258 19.09 -7.44 -2.80
N GLN A 259 18.78 -8.74 -2.76
CA GLN A 259 17.53 -9.23 -2.20
C GLN A 259 17.38 -8.84 -0.72
N LYS A 260 18.43 -9.10 0.08
CA LYS A 260 18.48 -8.74 1.50
C LYS A 260 18.37 -7.23 1.71
N LEU A 261 19.10 -6.45 0.91
CA LEU A 261 19.05 -4.99 0.94
C LEU A 261 17.62 -4.49 0.68
N LEU A 262 17.01 -4.92 -0.42
CA LEU A 262 15.68 -4.49 -0.82
C LEU A 262 14.61 -4.84 0.24
N LYS A 263 14.65 -6.07 0.79
CA LYS A 263 13.71 -6.52 1.83
C LYS A 263 13.88 -5.72 3.13
N ARG A 264 15.12 -5.52 3.59
CA ARG A 264 15.43 -4.77 4.82
C ARG A 264 14.99 -3.30 4.72
N THR A 265 15.43 -2.62 3.66
CA THR A 265 15.14 -1.20 3.49
C THR A 265 13.65 -0.97 3.21
N GLY A 266 13.01 -1.85 2.43
CA GLY A 266 11.58 -1.76 2.15
C GLY A 266 10.71 -1.98 3.40
N LYS A 267 11.08 -2.92 4.29
CA LYS A 267 10.39 -3.09 5.58
C LYS A 267 10.47 -1.82 6.42
N ILE A 268 11.68 -1.25 6.56
CA ILE A 268 11.89 0.01 7.31
C ILE A 268 11.10 1.15 6.68
N THR A 269 11.08 1.24 5.35
CA THR A 269 10.30 2.27 4.64
C THR A 269 8.80 2.09 4.86
N GLY A 270 8.30 0.85 4.87
CA GLY A 270 6.90 0.57 5.19
C GLY A 270 6.50 1.05 6.59
N GLU A 271 7.31 0.75 7.61
CA GLU A 271 7.10 1.20 8.99
C GLU A 271 7.11 2.74 9.11
N LYS A 272 8.05 3.40 8.43
CA LYS A 272 8.09 4.87 8.34
C LYS A 272 6.85 5.43 7.64
N LEU A 273 6.39 4.78 6.55
CA LEU A 273 5.19 5.18 5.83
C LEU A 273 3.95 5.06 6.71
N ILE A 274 3.79 4.00 7.50
CA ILE A 274 2.68 3.87 8.47
C ILE A 274 2.67 5.08 9.41
N THR A 275 3.80 5.36 10.06
CA THR A 275 3.92 6.46 11.03
C THR A 275 3.60 7.82 10.39
N ALA A 276 4.18 8.09 9.21
CA ALA A 276 3.95 9.34 8.49
C ALA A 276 2.49 9.47 8.03
N THR A 277 1.91 8.40 7.48
CA THR A 277 0.52 8.40 7.01
C THR A 277 -0.48 8.63 8.14
N ARG A 278 -0.28 8.03 9.30
CA ARG A 278 -1.13 8.23 10.49
C ARG A 278 -1.10 9.69 10.95
N ARG A 279 0.10 10.28 11.07
CA ARG A 279 0.28 11.70 11.40
C ARG A 279 -0.37 12.59 10.34
N ASP A 280 -0.06 12.39 9.07
CA ASP A 280 -0.51 13.25 7.99
C ASP A 280 -2.04 13.15 7.77
N ASN A 281 -2.68 12.00 8.08
CA ASN A 281 -4.13 11.89 8.07
C ASN A 281 -4.77 12.68 9.22
N ALA A 282 -4.20 12.65 10.42
CA ALA A 282 -4.67 13.44 11.56
C ALA A 282 -4.57 14.95 11.27
N GLU A 283 -3.43 15.40 10.74
CA GLU A 283 -3.22 16.80 10.30
C GLU A 283 -4.11 17.12 9.08
N GLY A 284 -4.35 16.17 8.20
CA GLY A 284 -5.15 16.32 6.99
C GLY A 284 -6.60 16.74 7.25
N LEU A 285 -7.23 16.24 8.31
CA LEU A 285 -8.58 16.67 8.71
C LEU A 285 -8.58 18.16 9.05
N MET A 286 -7.60 18.65 9.80
CA MET A 286 -7.48 20.08 10.14
C MET A 286 -7.24 20.92 8.88
N VAL A 287 -6.38 20.47 7.98
CA VAL A 287 -6.12 21.16 6.69
C VAL A 287 -7.40 21.24 5.86
N LEU A 288 -8.19 20.18 5.79
CA LEU A 288 -9.45 20.15 5.05
C LEU A 288 -10.47 21.12 5.61
N GLN A 289 -10.58 21.21 6.95
CA GLN A 289 -11.43 22.21 7.62
C GLN A 289 -10.98 23.64 7.32
N GLN A 290 -9.67 23.92 7.41
CA GLN A 290 -9.11 25.24 7.05
C GLN A 290 -9.36 25.61 5.59
N ARG A 291 -9.50 24.61 4.72
CA ARG A 291 -9.87 24.79 3.32
C ARG A 291 -11.37 24.87 3.03
N GLY A 292 -12.17 24.94 4.10
CA GLY A 292 -13.62 25.18 4.02
C GLY A 292 -14.47 23.91 3.98
N MET A 293 -13.90 22.73 4.17
CA MET A 293 -14.70 21.53 4.34
C MET A 293 -15.37 21.50 5.72
N GLN A 294 -16.60 21.02 5.75
CA GLN A 294 -17.40 20.91 6.96
C GLN A 294 -17.42 19.46 7.42
N ILE A 295 -16.96 19.21 8.65
CA ILE A 295 -17.10 17.90 9.29
C ILE A 295 -18.49 17.83 9.89
N VAL A 296 -19.27 16.83 9.51
CA VAL A 296 -20.63 16.59 10.00
C VAL A 296 -20.65 15.32 10.84
N ALA A 297 -21.19 15.45 12.05
CA ALA A 297 -21.37 14.30 12.92
C ALA A 297 -22.41 13.35 12.32
N GLY A 298 -22.08 12.07 12.25
CA GLY A 298 -23.06 11.05 11.94
C GLY A 298 -24.03 10.85 13.12
N HIS A 299 -25.29 10.59 12.82
CA HIS A 299 -26.31 10.27 13.81
C HIS A 299 -26.08 8.87 14.43
N GLU A 300 -26.84 8.58 15.50
CA GLU A 300 -26.76 7.32 16.24
C GLU A 300 -26.96 6.08 15.34
N ASP A 301 -27.77 6.16 14.29
CA ASP A 301 -28.01 5.07 13.33
C ASP A 301 -26.77 4.69 12.50
N LEU A 302 -25.83 5.64 12.28
CA LEU A 302 -24.51 5.35 11.71
C LEU A 302 -23.51 4.84 12.75
N LYS A 303 -23.86 4.85 14.04
CA LYS A 303 -23.00 4.41 15.16
C LYS A 303 -23.54 3.16 15.88
N SER A 304 -24.78 2.74 15.52
CA SER A 304 -25.53 1.67 16.22
C SER A 304 -25.46 0.33 15.50
N GLY A 305 -26.16 -0.66 16.04
CA GLY A 305 -26.19 -2.05 15.55
C GLY A 305 -26.53 -2.26 14.07
N GLU A 306 -27.00 -1.25 13.33
CA GLU A 306 -27.17 -1.36 11.87
C GLU A 306 -25.82 -1.36 11.13
N VAL A 307 -24.85 -0.60 11.62
CA VAL A 307 -23.46 -0.61 11.10
C VAL A 307 -22.80 -1.97 11.33
N GLU A 308 -23.00 -2.56 12.52
CA GLU A 308 -22.55 -3.92 12.83
C GLU A 308 -23.22 -4.95 11.92
N ASN A 309 -24.51 -4.78 11.63
CA ASN A 309 -25.24 -5.63 10.68
C ASN A 309 -24.72 -5.50 9.25
N ILE A 310 -24.37 -4.28 8.80
CA ILE A 310 -23.75 -4.06 7.49
C ILE A 310 -22.41 -4.77 7.43
N SER A 311 -21.55 -4.60 8.44
CA SER A 311 -20.25 -5.28 8.53
C SER A 311 -20.40 -6.79 8.46
N SER A 312 -21.32 -7.35 9.26
CA SER A 312 -21.60 -8.79 9.30
C SER A 312 -22.11 -9.33 7.95
N ARG A 313 -23.03 -8.60 7.29
CA ARG A 313 -23.54 -8.97 5.96
C ARG A 313 -22.46 -8.87 4.88
N ALA A 314 -21.61 -7.84 4.91
CA ALA A 314 -20.49 -7.68 3.98
C ALA A 314 -19.48 -8.81 4.16
N ALA A 315 -19.11 -9.13 5.39
CA ALA A 315 -18.22 -10.27 5.71
C ALA A 315 -18.81 -11.60 5.23
N ALA A 316 -20.13 -11.84 5.48
CA ALA A 316 -20.80 -13.04 5.00
C ALA A 316 -20.81 -13.14 3.47
N SER A 317 -21.03 -12.04 2.76
CA SER A 317 -20.96 -11.98 1.30
C SER A 317 -19.57 -12.35 0.78
N LEU A 318 -18.52 -11.80 1.38
CA LEU A 318 -17.12 -12.06 1.01
C LEU A 318 -16.70 -13.50 1.33
N MET A 319 -17.24 -14.10 2.39
CA MET A 319 -17.06 -15.53 2.69
C MET A 319 -17.77 -16.42 1.64
N ASN A 320 -19.02 -16.12 1.36
CA ASN A 320 -19.84 -16.95 0.48
C ASN A 320 -19.35 -16.99 -0.97
N ASN A 321 -18.74 -15.90 -1.45
CA ASN A 321 -18.16 -15.84 -2.78
C ASN A 321 -16.67 -16.29 -2.80
N GLY A 322 -16.11 -16.72 -1.66
CA GLY A 322 -14.75 -17.24 -1.55
C GLY A 322 -13.66 -16.16 -1.61
N TYR A 323 -14.01 -14.88 -1.54
CA TYR A 323 -13.03 -13.79 -1.58
C TYR A 323 -12.18 -13.73 -0.32
N ILE A 324 -12.80 -13.89 0.87
CA ILE A 324 -12.10 -14.07 2.14
C ILE A 324 -12.55 -15.41 2.76
N PRO A 325 -11.67 -16.39 2.94
CA PRO A 325 -12.03 -17.65 3.55
C PRO A 325 -12.57 -17.48 4.98
N LYS A 326 -13.61 -18.24 5.35
CA LYS A 326 -14.17 -18.21 6.71
C LYS A 326 -13.12 -18.40 7.79
N THR A 327 -12.18 -19.31 7.56
CA THR A 327 -11.07 -19.56 8.49
C THR A 327 -10.21 -18.35 8.77
N VAL A 328 -10.05 -17.44 7.83
CA VAL A 328 -9.31 -16.19 8.01
C VAL A 328 -10.11 -15.22 8.88
N ILE A 329 -11.41 -15.05 8.60
CA ILE A 329 -12.30 -14.19 9.40
C ILE A 329 -12.39 -14.70 10.85
N ASP A 330 -12.58 -16.00 11.03
CA ASP A 330 -12.65 -16.62 12.38
C ASP A 330 -11.35 -16.40 13.16
N ARG A 331 -10.17 -16.54 12.52
CA ARG A 331 -8.87 -16.28 13.16
C ARG A 331 -8.71 -14.82 13.57
N VAL A 332 -9.04 -13.89 12.68
CA VAL A 332 -8.95 -12.46 12.97
C VAL A 332 -9.89 -12.06 14.10
N ASN A 333 -11.13 -12.57 14.10
CA ASN A 333 -12.07 -12.35 15.20
C ASN A 333 -11.56 -12.94 16.52
N GLY A 334 -10.91 -14.12 16.48
CA GLY A 334 -10.27 -14.73 17.66
C GLY A 334 -9.17 -13.83 18.22
N TRP A 335 -8.24 -13.36 17.38
CA TRP A 335 -7.19 -12.43 17.82
C TRP A 335 -7.74 -11.13 18.40
N LEU A 336 -8.80 -10.57 17.78
CA LEU A 336 -9.45 -9.36 18.32
C LEU A 336 -10.09 -9.62 19.68
N ALA A 337 -10.77 -10.77 19.85
CA ALA A 337 -11.37 -11.13 21.12
C ALA A 337 -10.30 -11.29 22.22
N ASP A 338 -9.19 -11.95 21.91
CA ASP A 338 -8.06 -12.12 22.84
C ASP A 338 -7.45 -10.77 23.24
N TYR A 339 -7.25 -9.86 22.26
CA TYR A 339 -6.72 -8.53 22.51
C TYR A 339 -7.65 -7.70 23.41
N ARG A 340 -8.95 -7.70 23.13
CA ARG A 340 -9.98 -6.96 23.89
C ARG A 340 -10.10 -7.50 25.32
N ALA A 341 -10.11 -8.83 25.49
CA ALA A 341 -10.15 -9.46 26.81
C ALA A 341 -8.89 -9.17 27.63
N GLY A 342 -7.70 -9.09 27.01
CA GLY A 342 -6.46 -8.69 27.66
C GLY A 342 -6.48 -7.25 28.17
N LYS A 343 -7.08 -6.35 27.41
CA LYS A 343 -7.24 -4.93 27.80
C LYS A 343 -8.22 -4.72 28.95
N GLU A 344 -9.29 -5.52 29.02
CA GLU A 344 -10.25 -5.45 30.13
C GLU A 344 -9.64 -5.91 31.47
N GLN A 345 -8.55 -6.69 31.44
CA GLN A 345 -7.84 -7.19 32.63
C GLN A 345 -6.70 -6.27 33.10
N GLU A 346 -6.27 -5.30 32.31
CA GLU A 346 -5.31 -4.28 32.75
C GLU A 346 -6.01 -3.31 33.74
N PRO A 347 -5.54 -3.20 35.03
CA PRO A 347 -6.11 -2.25 35.97
C PRO A 347 -5.95 -0.83 35.39
N LEU A 348 -7.02 -0.04 35.45
CA LEU A 348 -6.94 1.40 35.20
C LEU A 348 -5.87 1.99 36.13
N ASP A 349 -4.70 2.29 35.59
CA ASP A 349 -3.67 3.06 36.28
C ASP A 349 -4.23 4.45 36.48
N VAL A 350 -4.91 4.65 37.61
CA VAL A 350 -5.37 5.98 38.04
C VAL A 350 -4.13 6.71 38.55
N PRO A 351 -3.65 7.75 37.87
CA PRO A 351 -2.55 8.55 38.36
C PRO A 351 -2.99 9.17 39.72
N LYS A 352 -2.20 8.91 40.78
CA LYS A 352 -2.35 9.56 42.10
C LYS A 352 -1.97 11.02 42.06
#